data_055397bb5ead88433fea9a26be598dd4
#
_entry.id   055397bb5ead88433fea9a26be598dd4
#
_cell.length_a   1.000
_cell.length_b   1.000
_cell.length_c   1.000
_cell.angle_alpha   90.00
_cell.angle_beta   90.00
_cell.angle_gamma   90.00
#
_symmetry.space_group_name_H-M   'P 1'
#
loop_
_entity.id
_entity.type
_entity.pdbx_description
1 polymer ?
#
loop_
_entity_poly.entity_id
_entity_poly.type
_entity_poly.pdbx_seq_one_letter_code
_entity_poly.pdbx_strand_id
1 'polypeptide(L)'
;HSFVDELAARAGIDSLTYLNRVIGRDRKIDLKAEGAEYSNYGAPIEKYPVDTARLKHVLNTAARSADWGRPLPAGQGQGIAVHRSFVSYIAIAVRVRVLGRKVWIEQVDLAIDCGLAVHPERIRSQMEGSVVFGISLAMMGKATMKKGAVEQSNFHDAPVARITDAKAKINVSLIQSDAPPGGVGEPGVPPFAPALCNAIFAATGKRIRSLPINEYDLAEA
;
A
#
# COMPACT_ATOMS: atom_id res chain seq x y z
N HIS A 1 -6.58 -0.80 5.64
CA HIS A 1 -7.19 -1.00 4.30
C HIS A 1 -7.76 -2.41 4.12
N SER A 2 -7.12 -3.47 4.63
CA SER A 2 -7.69 -4.83 4.50
C SER A 2 -9.07 -4.96 5.13
N PHE A 3 -9.32 -4.33 6.29
CA PHE A 3 -10.65 -4.30 6.90
C PHE A 3 -11.68 -3.52 6.06
N VAL A 4 -11.27 -2.39 5.48
CA VAL A 4 -12.14 -1.58 4.59
C VAL A 4 -12.50 -2.36 3.32
N ASP A 5 -11.55 -3.07 2.74
CA ASP A 5 -11.77 -3.95 1.60
C ASP A 5 -12.71 -5.14 1.94
N GLU A 6 -12.61 -5.68 3.15
CA GLU A 6 -13.55 -6.70 3.63
C GLU A 6 -14.99 -6.16 3.74
N LEU A 7 -15.16 -4.92 4.22
CA LEU A 7 -16.45 -4.27 4.26
C LEU A 7 -17.00 -4.03 2.84
N ALA A 8 -16.14 -3.60 1.90
CA ALA A 8 -16.51 -3.44 0.50
C ALA A 8 -17.02 -4.76 -0.10
N ALA A 9 -16.26 -5.84 0.08
CA ALA A 9 -16.62 -7.16 -0.41
C ALA A 9 -17.95 -7.67 0.18
N ARG A 10 -18.18 -7.48 1.49
CA ARG A 10 -19.45 -7.84 2.14
C ARG A 10 -20.62 -7.02 1.66
N ALA A 11 -20.38 -5.77 1.26
CA ALA A 11 -21.39 -4.88 0.70
C ALA A 11 -21.63 -5.12 -0.80
N GLY A 12 -20.87 -5.99 -1.45
CA GLY A 12 -20.92 -6.20 -2.90
C GLY A 12 -20.49 -4.98 -3.71
N ILE A 13 -19.62 -4.15 -3.13
CA ILE A 13 -19.14 -2.90 -3.75
C ILE A 13 -17.66 -3.06 -4.10
N ASP A 14 -17.27 -2.59 -5.28
CA ASP A 14 -15.88 -2.51 -5.69
C ASP A 14 -15.02 -1.72 -4.68
N SER A 15 -13.82 -2.22 -4.36
CA SER A 15 -12.94 -1.66 -3.32
C SER A 15 -12.53 -0.22 -3.60
N LEU A 16 -12.25 0.15 -4.85
CA LEU A 16 -11.92 1.53 -5.22
C LEU A 16 -13.13 2.46 -5.00
N THR A 17 -14.30 2.02 -5.43
CA THR A 17 -15.55 2.74 -5.23
C THR A 17 -15.85 2.92 -3.74
N TYR A 18 -15.67 1.86 -2.96
CA TYR A 18 -15.91 1.91 -1.51
C TYR A 18 -14.92 2.83 -0.79
N LEU A 19 -13.62 2.76 -1.12
CA LEU A 19 -12.61 3.68 -0.58
C LEU A 19 -12.93 5.15 -0.88
N ASN A 20 -13.32 5.47 -2.13
CA ASN A 20 -13.72 6.83 -2.50
C ASN A 20 -14.93 7.31 -1.68
N ARG A 21 -15.90 6.43 -1.39
CA ARG A 21 -17.05 6.75 -0.52
C ARG A 21 -16.63 7.00 0.92
N VAL A 22 -15.73 6.18 1.47
CA VAL A 22 -15.21 6.33 2.85
C VAL A 22 -14.40 7.60 3.01
N ILE A 23 -13.55 7.94 2.05
CA ILE A 23 -12.79 9.21 2.04
C ILE A 23 -13.75 10.41 1.96
N GLY A 24 -14.84 10.26 1.22
CA GLY A 24 -15.92 11.22 1.15
C GLY A 24 -15.66 12.41 0.22
N ARG A 25 -16.29 13.55 0.52
CA ARG A 25 -16.17 14.78 -0.29
C ARG A 25 -14.76 15.37 -0.21
N ASP A 26 -14.39 16.12 -1.23
CA ASP A 26 -13.13 16.88 -1.24
C ASP A 26 -13.17 17.98 -0.18
N ARG A 27 -12.23 17.93 0.74
CA ARG A 27 -12.08 18.90 1.83
C ARG A 27 -10.71 18.83 2.45
N LYS A 28 -10.31 19.92 3.11
CA LYS A 28 -9.25 19.88 4.12
C LYS A 28 -9.91 19.54 5.46
N ILE A 29 -9.41 18.51 6.13
CA ILE A 29 -9.96 18.07 7.42
C ILE A 29 -9.38 18.99 8.50
N ASP A 30 -10.26 19.62 9.27
CA ASP A 30 -9.89 20.32 10.49
C ASP A 30 -9.87 19.34 11.66
N LEU A 31 -8.71 18.75 11.89
CA LEU A 31 -8.51 17.74 12.94
C LEU A 31 -8.80 18.30 14.33
N LYS A 32 -8.50 19.59 14.56
CA LYS A 32 -8.76 20.23 15.85
C LYS A 32 -10.25 20.43 16.11
N ALA A 33 -11.01 20.84 15.09
CA ALA A 33 -12.46 20.94 15.17
C ALA A 33 -13.11 19.56 15.38
N GLU A 34 -12.50 18.48 14.89
CA GLU A 34 -12.94 17.10 15.12
C GLU A 34 -12.40 16.49 16.44
N GLY A 35 -11.77 17.29 17.30
CA GLY A 35 -11.27 16.86 18.61
C GLY A 35 -10.04 15.96 18.57
N ALA A 36 -9.32 15.91 17.45
CA ALA A 36 -8.13 15.09 17.30
C ALA A 36 -6.85 15.91 17.48
N GLU A 37 -5.95 15.41 18.32
CA GLU A 37 -4.56 15.89 18.38
C GLU A 37 -3.71 15.16 17.36
N TYR A 38 -3.03 15.90 16.50
CA TYR A 38 -2.18 15.34 15.46
C TYR A 38 -0.91 16.16 15.28
N SER A 39 0.24 15.57 15.57
CA SER A 39 1.53 16.23 15.52
C SER A 39 1.98 16.63 14.11
N ASN A 40 1.40 16.01 13.06
CA ASN A 40 1.68 16.27 11.65
C ASN A 40 3.19 16.26 11.33
N TYR A 41 3.94 15.38 12.00
CA TYR A 41 5.41 15.29 11.89
C TYR A 41 6.14 16.60 12.27
N GLY A 42 5.56 17.39 13.18
CA GLY A 42 6.08 18.70 13.56
C GLY A 42 5.81 19.83 12.54
N ALA A 43 5.10 19.53 11.44
CA ALA A 43 4.78 20.52 10.43
C ALA A 43 3.45 21.24 10.74
N PRO A 44 3.33 22.55 10.49
CA PRO A 44 2.09 23.29 10.68
C PRO A 44 0.96 22.70 9.82
N ILE A 45 -0.21 22.50 10.42
CA ILE A 45 -1.37 21.91 9.72
C ILE A 45 -1.88 22.80 8.59
N GLU A 46 -1.71 24.11 8.72
CA GLU A 46 -2.10 25.10 7.71
C GLU A 46 -1.24 24.96 6.45
N LYS A 47 0.04 24.64 6.62
CA LYS A 47 1.00 24.40 5.53
C LYS A 47 0.85 23.03 4.92
N TYR A 48 0.56 22.00 5.73
CA TYR A 48 0.42 20.62 5.32
C TYR A 48 -0.91 20.03 5.80
N PRO A 49 -2.04 20.51 5.29
CA PRO A 49 -3.35 20.06 5.71
C PRO A 49 -3.57 18.56 5.35
N VAL A 50 -4.49 17.92 6.04
CA VAL A 50 -5.01 16.62 5.61
C VAL A 50 -6.07 16.88 4.54
N ASP A 51 -5.71 16.67 3.28
CA ASP A 51 -6.51 17.00 2.11
C ASP A 51 -7.05 15.72 1.45
N THR A 52 -8.37 15.55 1.50
CA THR A 52 -9.04 14.37 0.93
C THR A 52 -9.05 14.38 -0.60
N ALA A 53 -8.97 15.56 -1.24
CA ALA A 53 -8.87 15.64 -2.70
C ALA A 53 -7.53 15.06 -3.19
N ARG A 54 -6.42 15.42 -2.53
CA ARG A 54 -5.09 14.86 -2.83
C ARG A 54 -5.06 13.34 -2.58
N LEU A 55 -5.67 12.89 -1.48
CA LEU A 55 -5.75 11.46 -1.16
C LEU A 55 -6.53 10.67 -2.22
N LYS A 56 -7.67 11.19 -2.68
CA LYS A 56 -8.44 10.57 -3.78
C LYS A 56 -7.70 10.67 -5.11
N HIS A 57 -6.96 11.75 -5.35
CA HIS A 57 -6.22 11.92 -6.60
C HIS A 57 -5.15 10.83 -6.77
N VAL A 58 -4.33 10.55 -5.75
CA VAL A 58 -3.35 9.45 -5.81
C VAL A 58 -4.04 8.10 -5.93
N LEU A 59 -5.14 7.85 -5.19
CA LEU A 59 -5.91 6.62 -5.25
C LEU A 59 -6.42 6.32 -6.67
N ASN A 60 -7.08 7.29 -7.29
CA ASN A 60 -7.64 7.13 -8.62
C ASN A 60 -6.55 7.09 -9.71
N THR A 61 -5.39 7.72 -9.48
CA THR A 61 -4.25 7.64 -10.41
C THR A 61 -3.60 6.27 -10.38
N ALA A 62 -3.37 5.68 -9.19
CA ALA A 62 -2.86 4.31 -9.09
C ALA A 62 -3.83 3.30 -9.72
N ALA A 63 -5.14 3.47 -9.49
CA ALA A 63 -6.16 2.63 -10.09
C ALA A 63 -6.15 2.69 -11.63
N ARG A 64 -6.06 3.89 -12.22
CA ARG A 64 -5.96 4.05 -13.69
C ARG A 64 -4.69 3.41 -14.24
N SER A 65 -3.54 3.60 -13.58
CA SER A 65 -2.26 2.99 -13.99
C SER A 65 -2.33 1.47 -13.98
N ALA A 66 -3.02 0.90 -12.97
CA ALA A 66 -3.20 -0.54 -12.82
C ALA A 66 -4.28 -1.15 -13.74
N ASP A 67 -4.97 -0.34 -14.55
CA ASP A 67 -6.14 -0.77 -15.31
C ASP A 67 -7.16 -1.48 -14.40
N TRP A 68 -7.55 -0.78 -13.31
CA TRP A 68 -8.43 -1.30 -12.27
C TRP A 68 -9.80 -1.69 -12.82
N GLY A 69 -10.28 -2.87 -12.41
CA GLY A 69 -11.60 -3.37 -12.83
C GLY A 69 -11.61 -4.12 -14.15
N ARG A 70 -10.46 -4.27 -14.82
CA ARG A 70 -10.39 -5.13 -16.00
C ARG A 70 -10.63 -6.59 -15.61
N PRO A 71 -11.25 -7.40 -16.47
CA PRO A 71 -11.35 -8.84 -16.25
C PRO A 71 -9.98 -9.49 -16.12
N LEU A 72 -9.79 -10.32 -15.10
CA LEU A 72 -8.55 -11.05 -14.86
C LEU A 72 -8.80 -12.56 -14.98
N PRO A 73 -7.81 -13.34 -15.46
CA PRO A 73 -7.87 -14.80 -15.47
C PRO A 73 -8.06 -15.36 -14.06
N ALA A 74 -8.58 -16.58 -13.97
CA ALA A 74 -8.68 -17.31 -12.70
C ALA A 74 -7.33 -17.40 -12.00
N GLY A 75 -7.34 -17.22 -10.68
CA GLY A 75 -6.14 -17.17 -9.86
C GLY A 75 -5.35 -15.86 -9.91
N GLN A 76 -5.81 -14.86 -10.67
CA GLN A 76 -5.29 -13.50 -10.60
C GLN A 76 -6.24 -12.59 -9.81
N GLY A 77 -5.68 -11.57 -9.16
CA GLY A 77 -6.44 -10.60 -8.41
C GLY A 77 -5.71 -9.25 -8.32
N GLN A 78 -6.49 -8.20 -8.12
CA GLN A 78 -6.00 -6.85 -7.84
C GLN A 78 -6.43 -6.42 -6.45
N GLY A 79 -5.56 -5.69 -5.75
CA GLY A 79 -5.85 -5.05 -4.48
C GLY A 79 -5.27 -3.63 -4.45
N ILE A 80 -5.94 -2.74 -3.76
CA ILE A 80 -5.57 -1.33 -3.70
C ILE A 80 -5.57 -0.82 -2.26
N ALA A 81 -4.68 0.12 -1.97
CA ALA A 81 -4.62 0.83 -0.70
C ALA A 81 -4.10 2.25 -0.92
N VAL A 82 -4.45 3.15 0.00
CA VAL A 82 -4.06 4.56 -0.02
C VAL A 82 -3.57 4.97 1.36
N HIS A 83 -2.59 5.88 1.43
CA HIS A 83 -1.97 6.25 2.69
C HIS A 83 -1.51 7.70 2.68
N ARG A 84 -1.41 8.31 3.87
CA ARG A 84 -0.75 9.60 4.08
C ARG A 84 0.25 9.46 5.23
N SER A 85 1.50 9.71 4.95
CA SER A 85 2.56 9.83 5.96
C SER A 85 3.63 10.78 5.49
N PHE A 86 4.40 11.34 6.44
CA PHE A 86 5.43 12.35 6.16
C PHE A 86 4.91 13.51 5.31
N VAL A 87 3.65 13.89 5.53
CA VAL A 87 2.87 14.90 4.82
C VAL A 87 2.72 14.67 3.30
N SER A 88 3.07 13.48 2.82
CA SER A 88 2.88 13.03 1.44
C SER A 88 1.71 12.06 1.33
N TYR A 89 1.10 11.99 0.15
CA TYR A 89 -0.02 11.11 -0.17
C TYR A 89 0.43 10.06 -1.16
N ILE A 90 0.03 8.82 -0.95
CA ILE A 90 0.41 7.70 -1.81
C ILE A 90 -0.71 6.69 -1.92
N ALA A 91 -0.84 6.08 -3.10
CA ALA A 91 -1.67 4.90 -3.31
C ALA A 91 -0.90 3.83 -4.05
N ILE A 92 -1.24 2.58 -3.77
CA ILE A 92 -0.64 1.41 -4.41
C ILE A 92 -1.75 0.48 -4.86
N ALA A 93 -1.70 0.07 -6.12
CA ALA A 93 -2.45 -1.05 -6.66
C ALA A 93 -1.49 -2.21 -6.96
N VAL A 94 -1.82 -3.40 -6.46
CA VAL A 94 -1.01 -4.62 -6.63
C VAL A 94 -1.81 -5.63 -7.43
N ARG A 95 -1.19 -6.23 -8.46
CA ARG A 95 -1.72 -7.39 -9.16
C ARG A 95 -0.90 -8.62 -8.85
N VAL A 96 -1.59 -9.70 -8.49
CA VAL A 96 -0.98 -10.98 -8.17
C VAL A 96 -1.54 -12.10 -9.05
N ARG A 97 -0.75 -13.17 -9.14
CA ARG A 97 -1.20 -14.48 -9.57
C ARG A 97 -0.90 -15.49 -8.46
N VAL A 98 -1.90 -16.27 -8.08
CA VAL A 98 -1.79 -17.30 -7.05
C VAL A 98 -2.02 -18.66 -7.71
N LEU A 99 -1.11 -19.60 -7.46
CA LEU A 99 -1.22 -20.99 -7.91
C LEU A 99 -0.75 -21.92 -6.79
N GLY A 100 -1.66 -22.67 -6.23
CA GLY A 100 -1.41 -23.46 -5.03
C GLY A 100 -0.96 -22.50 -3.90
N ARG A 101 0.18 -22.78 -3.27
CA ARG A 101 0.73 -21.97 -2.17
C ARG A 101 1.57 -20.79 -2.63
N LYS A 102 1.84 -20.64 -3.93
CA LYS A 102 2.75 -19.61 -4.45
C LYS A 102 2.00 -18.36 -4.88
N VAL A 103 2.50 -17.22 -4.44
CA VAL A 103 2.06 -15.89 -4.83
C VAL A 103 3.14 -15.27 -5.72
N TRP A 104 2.75 -14.84 -6.91
CA TRP A 104 3.58 -14.02 -7.79
C TRP A 104 3.00 -12.61 -7.83
N ILE A 105 3.80 -11.65 -7.45
CA ILE A 105 3.47 -10.23 -7.62
C ILE A 105 3.86 -9.88 -9.05
N GLU A 106 2.87 -9.64 -9.91
CA GLU A 106 3.09 -9.42 -11.34
C GLU A 106 3.32 -7.95 -11.67
N GLN A 107 2.55 -7.08 -11.01
CA GLN A 107 2.61 -5.65 -11.24
C GLN A 107 2.25 -4.87 -9.98
N VAL A 108 2.93 -3.74 -9.81
CA VAL A 108 2.66 -2.77 -8.75
C VAL A 108 2.62 -1.39 -9.38
N ASP A 109 1.51 -0.70 -9.23
CA ASP A 109 1.29 0.67 -9.71
C ASP A 109 1.15 1.59 -8.51
N LEU A 110 2.10 2.53 -8.39
CA LEU A 110 2.09 3.53 -7.34
C LEU A 110 1.78 4.91 -7.91
N ALA A 111 1.05 5.70 -7.13
CA ALA A 111 0.91 7.13 -7.38
C ALA A 111 1.28 7.88 -6.10
N ILE A 112 2.16 8.88 -6.22
CA ILE A 112 2.61 9.70 -5.09
C ILE A 112 2.39 11.18 -5.39
N ASP A 113 1.83 11.90 -4.42
CA ASP A 113 1.80 13.35 -4.33
C ASP A 113 2.58 13.78 -3.09
N CYS A 114 3.81 14.16 -3.30
CA CYS A 114 4.71 14.68 -2.26
C CYS A 114 4.82 16.22 -2.27
N GLY A 115 3.89 16.93 -2.92
CA GLY A 115 4.06 18.35 -3.22
C GLY A 115 5.12 18.55 -4.30
N LEU A 116 5.84 19.69 -4.23
CA LEU A 116 6.90 20.01 -5.17
C LEU A 116 7.97 18.90 -5.19
N ALA A 117 8.10 18.23 -6.33
CA ALA A 117 9.07 17.17 -6.54
C ALA A 117 10.45 17.76 -6.88
N VAL A 118 11.28 17.99 -5.88
CA VAL A 118 12.60 18.60 -6.05
C VAL A 118 13.54 17.71 -6.89
N HIS A 119 13.45 16.39 -6.69
CA HIS A 119 14.27 15.42 -7.42
C HIS A 119 13.44 14.21 -7.86
N PRO A 120 12.75 14.26 -9.00
CA PRO A 120 11.79 13.23 -9.44
C PRO A 120 12.37 11.81 -9.49
N GLU A 121 13.60 11.64 -10.00
CA GLU A 121 14.21 10.32 -10.12
C GLU A 121 14.53 9.69 -8.75
N ARG A 122 14.93 10.49 -7.76
CA ARG A 122 15.13 9.99 -6.40
C ARG A 122 13.81 9.57 -5.76
N ILE A 123 12.74 10.31 -6.03
CA ILE A 123 11.39 9.94 -5.56
C ILE A 123 10.96 8.62 -6.17
N ARG A 124 11.17 8.42 -7.48
CA ARG A 124 10.87 7.13 -8.15
C ARG A 124 11.64 5.97 -7.52
N SER A 125 12.96 6.14 -7.34
CA SER A 125 13.81 5.11 -6.71
C SER A 125 13.35 4.76 -5.30
N GLN A 126 12.91 5.74 -4.49
CA GLN A 126 12.37 5.49 -3.15
C GLN A 126 11.05 4.71 -3.22
N MET A 127 10.18 5.02 -4.16
CA MET A 127 8.91 4.29 -4.34
C MET A 127 9.13 2.86 -4.82
N GLU A 128 10.04 2.63 -5.75
CA GLU A 128 10.44 1.29 -6.19
C GLU A 128 11.06 0.50 -5.03
N GLY A 129 11.97 1.10 -4.28
CA GLY A 129 12.56 0.50 -3.08
C GLY A 129 11.53 0.16 -2.00
N SER A 130 10.50 0.98 -1.83
CA SER A 130 9.42 0.72 -0.88
C SER A 130 8.62 -0.55 -1.20
N VAL A 131 8.45 -0.88 -2.48
CA VAL A 131 7.82 -2.15 -2.92
C VAL A 131 8.68 -3.34 -2.50
N VAL A 132 9.99 -3.30 -2.77
CA VAL A 132 10.91 -4.39 -2.40
C VAL A 132 10.95 -4.59 -0.88
N PHE A 133 11.00 -3.50 -0.13
CA PHE A 133 10.93 -3.55 1.33
C PHE A 133 9.57 -4.08 1.81
N GLY A 134 8.48 -3.63 1.20
CA GLY A 134 7.13 -4.11 1.48
C GLY A 134 6.96 -5.60 1.22
N ILE A 135 7.58 -6.15 0.17
CA ILE A 135 7.63 -7.60 -0.10
C ILE A 135 8.29 -8.33 1.08
N SER A 136 9.45 -7.85 1.54
CA SER A 136 10.15 -8.45 2.69
C SER A 136 9.25 -8.51 3.91
N LEU A 137 8.60 -7.40 4.27
CA LEU A 137 7.74 -7.30 5.44
C LEU A 137 6.46 -8.17 5.31
N ALA A 138 5.81 -8.14 4.15
CA ALA A 138 4.52 -8.81 3.97
C ALA A 138 4.66 -10.32 3.77
N MET A 139 5.68 -10.76 3.03
CA MET A 139 5.79 -12.16 2.63
C MET A 139 6.56 -13.01 3.63
N MET A 140 7.60 -12.47 4.30
CA MET A 140 8.56 -13.28 5.05
C MET A 140 9.03 -12.69 6.37
N GLY A 141 8.83 -11.38 6.59
CA GLY A 141 9.34 -10.69 7.78
C GLY A 141 8.62 -11.14 9.07
N LYS A 142 9.36 -11.70 10.02
CA LYS A 142 8.83 -12.12 11.32
C LYS A 142 9.90 -11.96 12.38
N ALA A 143 9.53 -11.35 13.50
CA ALA A 143 10.32 -11.34 14.71
C ALA A 143 9.57 -12.13 15.80
N THR A 144 10.23 -13.12 16.37
CA THR A 144 9.68 -13.94 17.45
C THR A 144 10.46 -13.71 18.72
N MET A 145 9.77 -13.85 19.87
CA MET A 145 10.34 -13.60 21.19
C MET A 145 10.32 -14.87 22.01
N LYS A 146 11.45 -15.17 22.68
CA LYS A 146 11.55 -16.26 23.62
C LYS A 146 12.30 -15.81 24.86
N LYS A 147 11.71 -16.02 26.03
CA LYS A 147 12.30 -15.65 27.33
C LYS A 147 12.79 -14.18 27.38
N GLY A 148 12.06 -13.26 26.75
CA GLY A 148 12.39 -11.83 26.73
C GLY A 148 13.44 -11.40 25.72
N ALA A 149 13.93 -12.29 24.85
CA ALA A 149 14.87 -11.99 23.77
C ALA A 149 14.29 -12.30 22.41
N VAL A 150 14.72 -11.55 21.37
CA VAL A 150 14.40 -11.84 19.97
C VAL A 150 15.15 -13.12 19.57
N GLU A 151 14.45 -14.05 18.90
CA GLU A 151 15.05 -15.32 18.45
C GLU A 151 15.90 -15.14 17.19
N GLN A 152 15.53 -14.22 16.30
CA GLN A 152 16.27 -13.93 15.07
C GLN A 152 17.57 -13.22 15.38
N SER A 153 18.67 -13.70 14.81
CA SER A 153 20.02 -13.24 15.11
C SER A 153 20.75 -12.62 13.92
N ASN A 154 20.40 -13.02 12.69
CA ASN A 154 21.07 -12.52 11.48
C ASN A 154 20.20 -12.82 10.23
N PHE A 155 20.69 -12.48 9.04
CA PHE A 155 19.99 -12.68 7.75
C PHE A 155 19.66 -14.13 7.40
N HIS A 156 20.26 -15.13 8.06
CA HIS A 156 19.92 -16.54 7.85
C HIS A 156 18.56 -16.92 8.48
N ASP A 157 18.13 -16.23 9.52
CA ASP A 157 16.87 -16.45 10.25
C ASP A 157 15.92 -15.24 10.25
N ALA A 158 16.38 -14.11 9.67
CA ALA A 158 15.58 -12.92 9.37
C ALA A 158 15.63 -12.62 7.86
N PRO A 159 14.89 -13.37 7.03
CA PRO A 159 14.99 -13.26 5.59
C PRO A 159 14.46 -11.92 5.07
N VAL A 160 15.14 -11.39 4.05
CA VAL A 160 14.71 -10.23 3.28
C VAL A 160 14.56 -10.60 1.80
N ALA A 161 13.67 -9.91 1.09
CA ALA A 161 13.45 -10.12 -0.33
C ALA A 161 14.74 -9.92 -1.13
N ARG A 162 15.01 -10.84 -2.05
CA ARG A 162 16.12 -10.79 -2.98
C ARG A 162 15.63 -10.36 -4.35
N ILE A 163 16.53 -10.07 -5.26
CA ILE A 163 16.20 -9.70 -6.64
C ILE A 163 15.32 -10.77 -7.34
N THR A 164 15.43 -12.01 -6.93
CA THR A 164 14.60 -13.13 -7.41
C THR A 164 13.15 -13.07 -6.94
N ASP A 165 12.90 -12.38 -5.82
CA ASP A 165 11.56 -12.25 -5.21
C ASP A 165 10.84 -10.99 -5.70
N ALA A 166 11.59 -9.97 -6.12
CA ALA A 166 11.09 -8.67 -6.56
C ALA A 166 11.04 -8.55 -8.09
N LYS A 167 10.37 -9.48 -8.76
CA LYS A 167 10.25 -9.52 -10.24
C LYS A 167 9.05 -8.75 -10.79
N ALA A 168 8.29 -8.09 -9.92
CA ALA A 168 7.11 -7.33 -10.33
C ALA A 168 7.49 -6.18 -11.28
N LYS A 169 6.64 -5.92 -12.26
CA LYS A 169 6.71 -4.65 -12.99
C LYS A 169 6.24 -3.54 -12.05
N ILE A 170 7.11 -2.56 -11.79
CA ILE A 170 6.78 -1.43 -10.91
C ILE A 170 6.62 -0.18 -11.77
N ASN A 171 5.46 0.47 -11.68
CA ASN A 171 5.17 1.73 -12.34
C ASN A 171 4.94 2.81 -11.28
N VAL A 172 5.62 3.95 -11.39
CA VAL A 172 5.50 5.07 -10.46
C VAL A 172 4.96 6.30 -11.18
N SER A 173 3.77 6.74 -10.79
CA SER A 173 3.13 7.99 -11.22
C SER A 173 3.43 9.08 -10.19
N LEU A 174 4.27 10.03 -10.56
CA LEU A 174 4.55 11.21 -9.76
C LEU A 174 3.54 12.31 -10.09
N ILE A 175 2.72 12.70 -9.12
CA ILE A 175 1.73 13.77 -9.28
C ILE A 175 2.45 15.12 -9.29
N GLN A 176 2.17 15.94 -10.30
CA GLN A 176 2.64 17.33 -10.33
C GLN A 176 1.83 18.15 -9.32
N SER A 177 2.51 18.86 -8.43
CA SER A 177 1.90 19.63 -7.35
C SER A 177 2.79 20.77 -6.93
N ASP A 178 2.20 21.94 -6.71
CA ASP A 178 2.87 23.14 -6.17
C ASP A 178 2.77 23.21 -4.64
N ALA A 179 2.19 22.20 -3.99
CA ALA A 179 2.15 22.15 -2.54
C ALA A 179 3.59 22.06 -1.95
N PRO A 180 3.80 22.51 -0.71
CA PRO A 180 5.10 22.36 -0.06
C PRO A 180 5.60 20.91 -0.07
N PRO A 181 6.92 20.67 -0.29
CA PRO A 181 7.48 19.34 -0.40
C PRO A 181 7.31 18.53 0.88
N GLY A 182 6.84 17.30 0.75
CA GLY A 182 6.71 16.32 1.82
C GLY A 182 7.83 15.28 1.81
N GLY A 183 7.85 14.42 2.83
CA GLY A 183 8.80 13.32 2.92
C GLY A 183 8.51 12.20 1.92
N VAL A 184 9.56 11.61 1.36
CA VAL A 184 9.47 10.56 0.32
C VAL A 184 10.26 9.30 0.67
N GLY A 185 10.83 9.22 1.88
CA GLY A 185 11.65 8.07 2.28
C GLY A 185 10.86 6.78 2.35
N GLU A 186 9.74 6.76 3.06
CA GLU A 186 9.04 5.54 3.44
C GLU A 186 7.53 5.50 3.14
N PRO A 187 6.87 6.56 2.60
CA PRO A 187 5.41 6.57 2.50
C PRO A 187 4.84 5.44 1.63
N GLY A 188 5.64 4.83 0.77
CA GLY A 188 5.25 3.69 -0.07
C GLY A 188 5.17 2.35 0.67
N VAL A 189 5.77 2.22 1.85
CA VAL A 189 5.81 0.95 2.58
C VAL A 189 4.47 0.58 3.23
N PRO A 190 3.81 1.45 4.01
CA PRO A 190 2.59 1.08 4.74
C PRO A 190 1.43 0.58 3.87
N PRO A 191 1.13 1.14 2.68
CA PRO A 191 0.00 0.68 1.87
C PRO A 191 0.29 -0.62 1.10
N PHE A 192 1.54 -1.09 1.02
CA PHE A 192 1.90 -2.26 0.22
C PHE A 192 1.28 -3.56 0.77
N ALA A 193 1.48 -3.86 2.05
CA ALA A 193 0.98 -5.11 2.64
C ALA A 193 -0.56 -5.24 2.55
N PRO A 194 -1.37 -4.22 2.90
CA PRO A 194 -2.81 -4.33 2.72
C PRO A 194 -3.24 -4.43 1.26
N ALA A 195 -2.59 -3.74 0.31
CA ALA A 195 -2.89 -3.89 -1.11
C ALA A 195 -2.60 -5.32 -1.59
N LEU A 196 -1.47 -5.90 -1.18
CA LEU A 196 -1.11 -7.28 -1.49
C LEU A 196 -2.11 -8.29 -0.89
N CYS A 197 -2.48 -8.13 0.38
CA CYS A 197 -3.48 -8.99 1.04
C CYS A 197 -4.85 -8.93 0.35
N ASN A 198 -5.27 -7.73 -0.09
CA ASN A 198 -6.52 -7.55 -0.82
C ASN A 198 -6.45 -8.20 -2.22
N ALA A 199 -5.30 -8.11 -2.92
CA ALA A 199 -5.09 -8.77 -4.20
C ALA A 199 -5.16 -10.31 -4.07
N ILE A 200 -4.57 -10.87 -3.01
CA ILE A 200 -4.64 -12.31 -2.71
C ILE A 200 -6.10 -12.72 -2.44
N PHE A 201 -6.84 -11.93 -1.67
CA PHE A 201 -8.25 -12.20 -1.45
C PHE A 201 -9.05 -12.18 -2.77
N ALA A 202 -8.81 -11.19 -3.61
CA ALA A 202 -9.48 -11.12 -4.93
C ALA A 202 -9.15 -12.32 -5.83
N ALA A 203 -7.94 -12.89 -5.71
CA ALA A 203 -7.51 -14.05 -6.47
C ALA A 203 -8.03 -15.39 -5.92
N THR A 204 -8.23 -15.51 -4.59
CA THR A 204 -8.41 -16.80 -3.92
C THR A 204 -9.66 -16.90 -3.02
N GLY A 205 -10.29 -15.76 -2.70
CA GLY A 205 -11.35 -15.71 -1.68
C GLY A 205 -10.85 -15.80 -0.23
N LYS A 206 -9.53 -15.97 0.00
CA LYS A 206 -8.95 -16.11 1.36
C LYS A 206 -8.48 -14.78 1.91
N ARG A 207 -8.96 -14.41 3.10
CA ARG A 207 -8.52 -13.21 3.81
C ARG A 207 -7.25 -13.46 4.59
N ILE A 208 -6.23 -12.66 4.32
CA ILE A 208 -4.99 -12.62 5.09
C ILE A 208 -5.20 -11.68 6.28
N ARG A 209 -5.03 -12.18 7.50
CA ARG A 209 -5.27 -11.42 8.75
C ARG A 209 -4.03 -11.30 9.63
N SER A 210 -2.96 -11.98 9.29
CA SER A 210 -1.66 -11.91 9.95
C SER A 210 -0.55 -12.00 8.92
N LEU A 211 0.64 -11.57 9.28
CA LEU A 211 1.84 -11.66 8.47
C LEU A 211 2.86 -12.56 9.20
N PRO A 212 3.77 -13.20 8.49
CA PRO A 212 3.99 -13.12 7.04
C PRO A 212 3.04 -14.01 6.22
N ILE A 213 2.81 -13.61 4.97
CA ILE A 213 1.89 -14.30 4.05
C ILE A 213 2.36 -15.73 3.73
N ASN A 214 3.67 -15.97 3.67
CA ASN A 214 4.23 -17.30 3.38
C ASN A 214 3.85 -18.39 4.41
N GLU A 215 3.32 -18.01 5.56
CA GLU A 215 2.79 -18.96 6.56
C GLU A 215 1.35 -19.44 6.26
N TYR A 216 0.66 -18.79 5.30
CA TYR A 216 -0.70 -19.17 4.93
C TYR A 216 -0.72 -20.34 3.95
N ASP A 217 -1.65 -21.28 4.17
CA ASP A 217 -2.03 -22.24 3.16
C ASP A 217 -3.05 -21.64 2.20
N LEU A 218 -2.58 -21.31 1.00
CA LEU A 218 -3.40 -20.74 -0.07
C LEU A 218 -3.91 -21.84 -1.04
N ALA A 219 -3.51 -23.10 -0.87
CA ALA A 219 -3.84 -24.19 -1.80
C ALA A 219 -5.28 -24.71 -1.65
N GLU A 220 -5.87 -24.53 -0.46
CA GLU A 220 -7.24 -24.96 -0.21
C GLU A 220 -8.21 -23.80 -0.44
N ALA A 221 -8.78 -23.70 -1.60
CA ALA A 221 -9.89 -22.81 -1.95
C ALA A 221 -11.01 -23.65 -2.56
#